data_7eb19f9c09e9a6e9f49398553a1be60e
#
_entry.id   7eb19f9c09e9a6e9f49398553a1be60e
#
_cell.length_a   1.000
_cell.length_b   1.000
_cell.length_c   1.000
_cell.angle_alpha   90.00
_cell.angle_beta   90.00
_cell.angle_gamma   90.00
#
_symmetry.space_group_name_H-M   'P 1'
#
loop_
_entity.id
_entity.type
_entity.pdbx_description
1 polymer ?
#
loop_
_entity_poly.entity_id
_entity_poly.type
_entity_poly.pdbx_seq_one_letter_code
_entity_poly.pdbx_strand_id
1 'polypeptide(L)'
;YQFALGQRNSGCTLQSVRKWLRDVIDNREWGVAMTHGIYTGWDQWDEPWILWQFFCELAMQQDSVWVDTFSNVQAYVKEREAVKLSISEDDGNVVVKPSLDLDSSVFKMPLTLKISGLDNDRCVRAVQGEHALQVTRKGDYYLIDINPFGPEVTIGYADDDILRGKSVCFIGDSYVANHGCPVSETWHCKVAEENGMKYYNLGRNGNSAVFERDSIYGQPILQRYSSIPTDTDLIVIIAGHNDAYIVDENLEKQDKLRQGLDRLLKCLKKEYPKSKIGWVTPWNVAYEGFPATLGIIKEVCRQNGVAVLDAALTSGINPNDSAFRACYFQSSADNAHLNAVGHERIMDWGKQFLVSLCCE
;
A
#
# COMPACT_ATOMS: atom_id res chain seq x y z
N TYR A 1 -26.50 4.35 0.72
CA TYR A 1 -27.06 4.70 -0.59
C TYR A 1 -26.84 3.55 -1.57
N GLN A 2 -27.92 2.96 -2.10
CA GLN A 2 -27.84 1.80 -2.98
C GLN A 2 -27.98 2.23 -4.45
N PHE A 3 -27.08 1.76 -5.30
CA PHE A 3 -27.09 2.02 -6.73
C PHE A 3 -27.04 0.69 -7.49
N ALA A 4 -28.05 0.42 -8.34
CA ALA A 4 -28.09 -0.75 -9.19
C ALA A 4 -27.28 -0.47 -10.47
N LEU A 5 -26.18 -1.19 -10.62
CA LEU A 5 -25.36 -1.15 -11.83
C LEU A 5 -25.95 -2.16 -12.84
N GLY A 6 -26.27 -1.72 -14.05
CA GLY A 6 -26.50 -2.60 -15.18
C GLY A 6 -27.92 -3.16 -15.38
N GLN A 7 -28.97 -2.50 -14.93
CA GLN A 7 -30.31 -2.89 -15.35
C GLN A 7 -30.60 -2.44 -16.79
N ARG A 8 -31.05 -3.37 -17.65
CA ARG A 8 -31.64 -3.04 -18.94
C ARG A 8 -32.72 -1.95 -18.71
N ASN A 9 -32.60 -0.83 -19.35
CA ASN A 9 -33.46 0.35 -19.21
C ASN A 9 -33.32 1.15 -17.90
N SER A 10 -32.31 0.94 -17.06
CA SER A 10 -32.12 1.69 -15.82
C SER A 10 -31.53 3.10 -16.04
N GLY A 11 -31.14 3.43 -17.27
CA GLY A 11 -30.42 4.68 -17.55
C GLY A 11 -29.01 4.73 -16.92
N CYS A 12 -28.41 3.58 -16.61
CA CYS A 12 -27.04 3.52 -16.10
C CYS A 12 -26.08 3.94 -17.20
N THR A 13 -25.52 5.13 -17.05
CA THR A 13 -24.51 5.71 -17.94
C THR A 13 -23.26 6.02 -17.12
N LEU A 14 -22.14 6.20 -17.78
CA LEU A 14 -20.92 6.64 -17.11
C LEU A 14 -21.14 7.95 -16.35
N GLN A 15 -21.94 8.86 -16.88
CA GLN A 15 -22.28 10.11 -16.19
C GLN A 15 -23.09 9.88 -14.91
N SER A 16 -24.05 8.94 -14.90
CA SER A 16 -24.83 8.61 -13.71
C SER A 16 -23.98 7.91 -12.66
N VAL A 17 -23.04 7.07 -13.07
CA VAL A 17 -22.07 6.41 -12.19
C VAL A 17 -21.14 7.45 -11.53
N ARG A 18 -20.59 8.37 -12.32
CA ARG A 18 -19.74 9.45 -11.79
C ARG A 18 -20.49 10.37 -10.85
N LYS A 19 -21.76 10.69 -11.16
CA LYS A 19 -22.60 11.51 -10.28
C LYS A 19 -22.82 10.78 -8.95
N TRP A 20 -23.23 9.52 -8.99
CA TRP A 20 -23.47 8.72 -7.79
C TRP A 20 -22.20 8.63 -6.92
N LEU A 21 -21.04 8.37 -7.53
CA LEU A 21 -19.78 8.28 -6.79
C LEU A 21 -19.43 9.61 -6.12
N ARG A 22 -19.61 10.73 -6.80
CA ARG A 22 -19.42 12.06 -6.20
C ARG A 22 -20.39 12.31 -5.05
N ASP A 23 -21.67 12.00 -5.24
CA ASP A 23 -22.68 12.18 -4.19
C ASP A 23 -22.30 11.39 -2.92
N VAL A 24 -21.84 10.13 -3.07
CA VAL A 24 -21.37 9.29 -1.96
C VAL A 24 -20.15 9.90 -1.25
N ILE A 25 -19.18 10.41 -2.01
CA ILE A 25 -17.97 11.03 -1.46
C ILE A 25 -18.32 12.34 -0.73
N ASP A 26 -19.05 13.24 -1.39
CA ASP A 26 -19.36 14.58 -0.87
C ASP A 26 -20.22 14.51 0.40
N ASN A 27 -21.16 13.56 0.44
CA ASN A 27 -22.03 13.33 1.59
C ASN A 27 -21.40 12.40 2.65
N ARG A 28 -20.24 11.80 2.38
CA ARG A 28 -19.58 10.82 3.25
C ARG A 28 -20.49 9.63 3.59
N GLU A 29 -21.14 9.09 2.59
CA GLU A 29 -22.12 8.02 2.72
C GLU A 29 -21.52 6.65 2.39
N TRP A 30 -22.19 5.62 2.88
CA TRP A 30 -21.92 4.25 2.46
C TRP A 30 -22.66 3.95 1.15
N GLY A 31 -21.93 3.82 0.06
CA GLY A 31 -22.44 3.43 -1.24
C GLY A 31 -22.44 1.92 -1.42
N VAL A 32 -23.55 1.34 -1.87
CA VAL A 32 -23.64 -0.08 -2.23
C VAL A 32 -23.93 -0.19 -3.72
N ALA A 33 -23.00 -0.74 -4.48
CA ALA A 33 -23.20 -1.05 -5.88
C ALA A 33 -23.56 -2.52 -6.06
N MET A 34 -24.63 -2.80 -6.80
CA MET A 34 -25.10 -4.16 -7.05
C MET A 34 -25.20 -4.42 -8.56
N THR A 35 -24.73 -5.58 -8.99
CA THR A 35 -24.93 -6.12 -10.35
C THR A 35 -25.23 -7.60 -10.29
N HIS A 36 -26.11 -8.10 -11.16
CA HIS A 36 -26.45 -9.53 -11.22
C HIS A 36 -25.55 -10.30 -12.18
N GLY A 37 -24.98 -9.65 -13.17
CA GLY A 37 -24.13 -10.30 -14.16
C GLY A 37 -23.66 -9.31 -15.22
N ILE A 38 -22.72 -9.73 -16.06
CA ILE A 38 -22.15 -8.88 -17.10
C ILE A 38 -22.65 -9.28 -18.48
N TYR A 39 -22.67 -10.57 -18.78
CA TYR A 39 -23.05 -11.10 -20.11
C TYR A 39 -24.28 -12.01 -20.09
N THR A 40 -24.65 -12.53 -18.93
CA THR A 40 -25.74 -13.47 -18.77
C THR A 40 -26.57 -13.16 -17.52
N GLY A 41 -27.86 -13.49 -17.53
CA GLY A 41 -28.74 -13.29 -16.39
C GLY A 41 -29.80 -12.23 -16.64
N TRP A 42 -30.43 -11.75 -15.55
CA TRP A 42 -31.53 -10.79 -15.60
C TRP A 42 -31.05 -9.39 -16.01
N ASP A 43 -29.81 -9.04 -15.65
CA ASP A 43 -29.19 -7.77 -15.96
C ASP A 43 -28.03 -8.01 -16.92
N GLN A 44 -28.32 -7.96 -18.22
CA GLN A 44 -27.29 -7.90 -19.24
C GLN A 44 -26.88 -6.45 -19.38
N TRP A 45 -25.59 -6.18 -19.30
CA TRP A 45 -25.03 -4.89 -19.65
C TRP A 45 -25.16 -4.69 -21.15
N ASP A 46 -25.92 -3.69 -21.57
CA ASP A 46 -25.93 -3.30 -22.99
C ASP A 46 -24.54 -2.77 -23.40
N GLU A 47 -23.80 -2.24 -22.42
CA GLU A 47 -22.44 -1.74 -22.59
C GLU A 47 -21.54 -2.22 -21.43
N PRO A 48 -20.97 -3.43 -21.47
CA PRO A 48 -20.12 -3.98 -20.38
C PRO A 48 -18.95 -3.11 -19.98
N TRP A 49 -18.45 -2.28 -20.90
CA TRP A 49 -17.37 -1.32 -20.64
C TRP A 49 -17.72 -0.27 -19.58
N ILE A 50 -19.00 0.00 -19.30
CA ILE A 50 -19.41 0.93 -18.22
C ILE A 50 -18.98 0.40 -16.86
N LEU A 51 -19.09 -0.91 -16.63
CA LEU A 51 -18.62 -1.54 -15.38
C LEU A 51 -17.11 -1.39 -15.22
N TRP A 52 -16.37 -1.61 -16.31
CA TRP A 52 -14.94 -1.38 -16.32
C TRP A 52 -14.59 0.08 -15.98
N GLN A 53 -15.26 1.01 -16.60
CA GLN A 53 -15.05 2.43 -16.30
C GLN A 53 -15.43 2.79 -14.86
N PHE A 54 -16.46 2.16 -14.30
CA PHE A 54 -16.80 2.33 -12.89
C PHE A 54 -15.65 1.92 -11.98
N PHE A 55 -15.02 0.78 -12.21
CA PHE A 55 -13.84 0.37 -11.45
C PHE A 55 -12.65 1.30 -11.65
N CYS A 56 -12.46 1.84 -12.86
CA CYS A 56 -11.44 2.86 -13.09
C CYS A 56 -11.72 4.15 -12.30
N GLU A 57 -12.97 4.62 -12.25
CA GLU A 57 -13.36 5.80 -11.44
C GLU A 57 -13.12 5.54 -9.94
N LEU A 58 -13.47 4.34 -9.43
CA LEU A 58 -13.18 3.97 -8.05
C LEU A 58 -11.67 3.97 -7.77
N ALA A 59 -10.87 3.42 -8.69
CA ALA A 59 -9.41 3.39 -8.55
C ALA A 59 -8.80 4.81 -8.52
N MET A 60 -9.37 5.76 -9.27
CA MET A 60 -8.95 7.17 -9.22
C MET A 60 -9.33 7.87 -7.92
N GLN A 61 -10.32 7.37 -7.20
CA GLN A 61 -10.82 7.95 -5.93
C GLN A 61 -10.31 7.17 -4.69
N GLN A 62 -9.30 6.34 -4.83
CA GLN A 62 -8.80 5.47 -3.74
C GLN A 62 -8.37 6.22 -2.47
N ASP A 63 -7.99 7.49 -2.57
CA ASP A 63 -7.69 8.33 -1.39
C ASP A 63 -8.94 8.81 -0.64
N SER A 64 -10.11 8.73 -1.28
CA SER A 64 -11.39 9.24 -0.77
C SER A 64 -12.43 8.15 -0.55
N VAL A 65 -12.24 6.97 -1.16
CA VAL A 65 -13.21 5.87 -1.16
C VAL A 65 -12.54 4.57 -0.73
N TRP A 66 -13.02 4.00 0.35
CA TRP A 66 -12.69 2.63 0.74
C TRP A 66 -13.67 1.66 0.10
N VAL A 67 -13.17 0.67 -0.64
CA VAL A 67 -13.96 -0.37 -1.31
C VAL A 67 -13.68 -1.71 -0.67
N ASP A 68 -14.71 -2.36 -0.15
CA ASP A 68 -14.62 -3.67 0.45
C ASP A 68 -15.96 -4.43 0.31
N THR A 69 -16.00 -5.66 0.79
CA THR A 69 -17.24 -6.43 0.84
C THR A 69 -18.26 -5.79 1.77
N PHE A 70 -19.55 -6.01 1.49
CA PHE A 70 -20.63 -5.51 2.36
C PHE A 70 -20.42 -5.93 3.82
N SER A 71 -20.01 -7.17 4.05
CA SER A 71 -19.77 -7.73 5.39
C SER A 71 -18.66 -6.97 6.13
N ASN A 72 -17.55 -6.68 5.46
CA ASN A 72 -16.42 -5.98 6.05
C ASN A 72 -16.76 -4.54 6.38
N VAL A 73 -17.43 -3.83 5.45
CA VAL A 73 -17.89 -2.45 5.72
C VAL A 73 -18.87 -2.41 6.88
N GLN A 74 -19.83 -3.35 6.93
CA GLN A 74 -20.77 -3.44 8.04
C GLN A 74 -20.07 -3.74 9.38
N ALA A 75 -19.12 -4.68 9.38
CA ALA A 75 -18.34 -5.01 10.57
C ALA A 75 -17.56 -3.78 11.05
N TYR A 76 -16.84 -3.11 10.16
CA TYR A 76 -16.08 -1.90 10.47
C TYR A 76 -16.97 -0.81 11.09
N VAL A 77 -18.14 -0.53 10.50
CA VAL A 77 -19.07 0.48 11.03
C VAL A 77 -19.53 0.13 12.44
N LYS A 78 -19.93 -1.13 12.68
CA LYS A 78 -20.33 -1.60 14.01
C LYS A 78 -19.20 -1.53 15.02
N GLU A 79 -18.01 -1.95 14.66
CA GLU A 79 -16.85 -1.91 15.54
C GLU A 79 -16.48 -0.45 15.87
N ARG A 80 -16.48 0.44 14.88
CA ARG A 80 -16.20 1.87 15.06
C ARG A 80 -17.23 2.56 15.98
N GLU A 81 -18.50 2.20 15.87
CA GLU A 81 -19.56 2.77 16.70
C GLU A 81 -19.56 2.22 18.13
N ALA A 82 -19.09 0.98 18.33
CA ALA A 82 -19.10 0.30 19.61
C ALA A 82 -17.80 0.48 20.41
N VAL A 83 -16.68 0.76 19.75
CA VAL A 83 -15.37 0.89 20.41
C VAL A 83 -15.36 2.09 21.36
N LYS A 84 -14.82 1.85 22.56
CA LYS A 84 -14.53 2.91 23.54
C LYS A 84 -13.01 3.07 23.61
N LEU A 85 -12.55 4.30 23.58
CA LEU A 85 -11.14 4.64 23.69
C LEU A 85 -10.90 5.37 25.01
N SER A 86 -9.98 4.87 25.83
CA SER A 86 -9.42 5.62 26.96
C SER A 86 -8.07 6.18 26.51
N ILE A 87 -7.85 7.48 26.68
CA ILE A 87 -6.63 8.17 26.27
C ILE A 87 -5.95 8.69 27.50
N SER A 88 -4.65 8.44 27.61
CA SER A 88 -3.77 8.96 28.68
C SER A 88 -2.41 9.35 28.10
N GLU A 89 -1.63 10.07 28.87
CA GLU A 89 -0.22 10.35 28.56
C GLU A 89 0.67 9.59 29.55
N ASP A 90 1.73 8.98 29.03
CA ASP A 90 2.73 8.29 29.81
C ASP A 90 4.12 8.56 29.20
N ASP A 91 5.00 9.14 30.01
CA ASP A 91 6.39 9.50 29.63
C ASP A 91 6.49 10.22 28.26
N GLY A 92 5.58 11.18 28.02
CA GLY A 92 5.52 11.95 26.78
C GLY A 92 4.96 11.21 25.56
N ASN A 93 4.44 9.98 25.75
CA ASN A 93 3.72 9.23 24.74
C ASN A 93 2.21 9.32 24.97
N VAL A 94 1.44 9.29 23.89
CA VAL A 94 -0.02 9.12 23.94
C VAL A 94 -0.33 7.64 24.03
N VAL A 95 -1.03 7.22 25.08
CA VAL A 95 -1.48 5.83 25.25
C VAL A 95 -2.97 5.76 24.99
N VAL A 96 -3.37 4.96 24.02
CA VAL A 96 -4.77 4.72 23.62
C VAL A 96 -5.12 3.28 23.95
N LYS A 97 -6.09 3.09 24.88
CA LYS A 97 -6.57 1.77 25.23
C LYS A 97 -7.95 1.54 24.61
N PRO A 98 -8.05 0.69 23.56
CA PRO A 98 -9.32 0.30 22.99
C PRO A 98 -10.06 -0.67 23.91
N SER A 99 -11.38 -0.61 23.91
CA SER A 99 -12.26 -1.59 24.56
C SER A 99 -13.49 -1.80 23.68
N LEU A 100 -13.73 -3.02 23.27
CA LEU A 100 -14.82 -3.38 22.37
C LEU A 100 -15.59 -4.59 22.92
N ASP A 101 -16.89 -4.43 23.18
CA ASP A 101 -17.78 -5.47 23.66
C ASP A 101 -18.59 -6.07 22.48
N LEU A 102 -17.88 -6.73 21.58
CA LEU A 102 -18.43 -7.49 20.45
C LEU A 102 -17.72 -8.85 20.37
N ASP A 103 -18.33 -9.81 19.68
CA ASP A 103 -17.74 -11.13 19.46
C ASP A 103 -16.53 -11.06 18.51
N SER A 104 -15.33 -11.22 19.05
CA SER A 104 -14.07 -11.17 18.29
C SER A 104 -13.90 -12.30 17.28
N SER A 105 -14.73 -13.35 17.31
CA SER A 105 -14.73 -14.37 16.26
C SER A 105 -15.40 -13.89 14.98
N VAL A 106 -16.33 -12.92 15.08
CA VAL A 106 -17.08 -12.32 13.98
C VAL A 106 -16.51 -10.96 13.60
N PHE A 107 -16.28 -10.11 14.61
CA PHE A 107 -15.77 -8.75 14.44
C PHE A 107 -14.27 -8.74 14.64
N LYS A 108 -13.51 -8.30 13.66
CA LYS A 108 -12.04 -8.29 13.67
C LYS A 108 -11.43 -7.33 12.64
N MET A 109 -12.24 -6.32 12.26
CA MET A 109 -11.73 -5.31 11.34
C MET A 109 -10.75 -4.38 12.06
N PRO A 110 -9.59 -4.07 11.47
CA PRO A 110 -8.76 -3.00 11.99
C PRO A 110 -9.53 -1.67 11.99
N LEU A 111 -9.40 -0.91 13.06
CA LEU A 111 -9.96 0.44 13.14
C LEU A 111 -8.87 1.48 12.98
N THR A 112 -9.12 2.50 12.18
CA THR A 112 -8.16 3.57 11.91
C THR A 112 -8.28 4.68 12.94
N LEU A 113 -7.24 4.90 13.74
CA LEU A 113 -7.09 6.09 14.58
C LEU A 113 -6.60 7.26 13.73
N LYS A 114 -7.24 8.42 13.88
CA LYS A 114 -6.74 9.70 13.38
C LYS A 114 -6.15 10.49 14.55
N ILE A 115 -4.89 10.86 14.44
CA ILE A 115 -4.15 11.57 15.49
C ILE A 115 -3.65 12.89 14.93
N SER A 116 -3.95 13.98 15.63
CA SER A 116 -3.53 15.34 15.29
C SER A 116 -2.76 15.96 16.45
N GLY A 117 -2.00 17.01 16.17
CA GLY A 117 -1.27 17.77 17.21
C GLY A 117 0.08 17.19 17.59
N LEU A 118 0.55 16.17 16.85
CA LEU A 118 1.93 15.69 16.98
C LEU A 118 2.90 16.62 16.24
N ASP A 119 4.15 16.66 16.69
CA ASP A 119 5.23 17.38 16.01
C ASP A 119 5.54 16.72 14.67
N ASN A 120 5.34 17.49 13.60
CA ASN A 120 5.51 17.00 12.23
C ASN A 120 6.99 16.93 11.79
N ASP A 121 7.90 17.51 12.54
CA ASP A 121 9.35 17.48 12.25
C ASP A 121 10.01 16.23 12.86
N ARG A 122 9.28 15.46 13.66
CA ARG A 122 9.75 14.23 14.29
C ARG A 122 9.09 13.00 13.69
N CYS A 123 9.82 11.89 13.65
CA CYS A 123 9.28 10.60 13.21
C CYS A 123 8.34 10.03 14.27
N VAL A 124 7.07 9.88 13.93
CA VAL A 124 6.07 9.27 14.82
C VAL A 124 6.17 7.75 14.75
N ARG A 125 6.16 7.10 15.91
CA ARG A 125 6.04 5.64 16.03
C ARG A 125 4.76 5.28 16.77
N ALA A 126 4.21 4.11 16.46
CA ALA A 126 3.10 3.52 17.19
C ALA A 126 3.35 2.03 17.42
N VAL A 127 2.99 1.55 18.59
CA VAL A 127 3.14 0.13 18.97
C VAL A 127 1.87 -0.32 19.65
N GLN A 128 1.34 -1.49 19.30
CA GLN A 128 0.23 -2.14 20.01
C GLN A 128 0.71 -3.43 20.67
N GLY A 129 0.84 -3.41 22.00
CA GLY A 129 1.55 -4.45 22.72
C GLY A 129 3.02 -4.52 22.30
N GLU A 130 3.42 -5.64 21.68
CA GLU A 130 4.79 -5.84 21.17
C GLU A 130 4.90 -5.62 19.64
N HIS A 131 3.81 -5.21 18.97
CA HIS A 131 3.77 -5.09 17.51
C HIS A 131 3.84 -3.62 17.08
N ALA A 132 4.84 -3.30 16.25
CA ALA A 132 4.90 -1.99 15.60
C ALA A 132 3.73 -1.84 14.62
N LEU A 133 3.11 -0.66 14.63
CA LEU A 133 2.04 -0.31 13.74
C LEU A 133 2.54 0.64 12.65
N GLN A 134 2.01 0.46 11.45
CA GLN A 134 2.28 1.40 10.37
C GLN A 134 1.65 2.75 10.67
N VAL A 135 2.46 3.80 10.60
CA VAL A 135 2.03 5.19 10.76
C VAL A 135 2.01 5.86 9.40
N THR A 136 0.84 6.34 8.97
CA THR A 136 0.67 7.06 7.70
C THR A 136 0.41 8.53 7.95
N ARG A 137 1.33 9.41 7.52
CA ARG A 137 1.15 10.87 7.61
C ARG A 137 0.22 11.37 6.49
N LYS A 138 -0.75 12.21 6.84
CA LYS A 138 -1.67 12.89 5.92
C LYS A 138 -1.72 14.40 6.28
N GLY A 139 -0.78 15.16 5.73
CA GLY A 139 -0.65 16.59 6.05
C GLY A 139 -0.33 16.84 7.52
N ASP A 140 -1.29 17.33 8.29
CA ASP A 140 -1.18 17.72 9.70
C ASP A 140 -1.68 16.65 10.70
N TYR A 141 -2.01 15.45 10.22
CA TYR A 141 -2.44 14.34 11.06
C TYR A 141 -1.84 13.00 10.60
N TYR A 142 -1.95 12.02 11.49
CA TYR A 142 -1.48 10.65 11.25
C TYR A 142 -2.64 9.68 11.31
N LEU A 143 -2.57 8.61 10.50
CA LEU A 143 -3.49 7.47 10.50
C LEU A 143 -2.74 6.23 10.95
N ILE A 144 -3.36 5.46 11.85
CA ILE A 144 -2.80 4.24 12.42
C ILE A 144 -3.92 3.21 12.53
N ASP A 145 -3.76 2.06 11.88
CA ASP A 145 -4.72 0.97 12.00
C ASP A 145 -4.41 0.14 13.24
N ILE A 146 -5.40 -0.05 14.09
CA ILE A 146 -5.30 -0.77 15.35
C ILE A 146 -6.21 -1.99 15.38
N ASN A 147 -5.83 -3.00 16.16
CA ASN A 147 -6.74 -4.07 16.53
C ASN A 147 -7.61 -3.61 17.71
N PRO A 148 -8.95 -3.44 17.53
CA PRO A 148 -9.81 -2.94 18.60
C PRO A 148 -9.96 -3.91 19.80
N PHE A 149 -9.60 -5.18 19.65
CA PHE A 149 -9.53 -6.21 20.72
C PHE A 149 -8.11 -6.41 21.26
N GLY A 150 -7.16 -5.66 20.74
CA GLY A 150 -5.77 -5.77 21.14
C GLY A 150 -5.45 -5.03 22.43
N PRO A 151 -4.19 -5.11 22.87
CA PRO A 151 -3.70 -4.32 23.99
C PRO A 151 -3.70 -2.82 23.68
N GLU A 152 -3.25 -2.03 24.63
CA GLU A 152 -3.08 -0.60 24.46
C GLU A 152 -2.09 -0.27 23.34
N VAL A 153 -2.33 0.89 22.73
CA VAL A 153 -1.50 1.47 21.66
C VAL A 153 -0.70 2.61 22.25
N THR A 154 0.61 2.52 22.20
CA THR A 154 1.51 3.59 22.59
C THR A 154 1.97 4.34 21.35
N ILE A 155 1.75 5.66 21.32
CA ILE A 155 2.09 6.54 20.21
C ILE A 155 3.04 7.61 20.73
N GLY A 156 4.18 7.72 20.10
CA GLY A 156 5.21 8.68 20.49
C GLY A 156 6.17 8.95 19.35
N TYR A 157 7.36 9.37 19.69
CA TYR A 157 8.38 9.67 18.70
C TYR A 157 9.44 8.57 18.73
N ALA A 158 9.92 8.20 17.55
CA ALA A 158 11.13 7.39 17.44
C ALA A 158 12.34 8.23 17.84
N ASP A 159 13.41 7.57 18.28
CA ASP A 159 14.69 8.23 18.47
C ASP A 159 15.12 8.85 17.14
N ASP A 160 15.56 10.09 17.15
CA ASP A 160 15.96 10.83 15.94
C ASP A 160 17.08 10.10 15.17
N ASP A 161 17.86 9.30 15.88
CA ASP A 161 18.97 8.53 15.35
C ASP A 161 18.68 7.03 15.09
N ILE A 162 17.42 6.58 15.15
CA ILE A 162 17.08 5.13 15.03
C ILE A 162 17.57 4.48 13.73
N LEU A 163 17.69 5.26 12.65
CA LEU A 163 18.19 4.83 11.35
C LEU A 163 19.71 4.95 11.22
N ARG A 164 20.34 5.78 12.06
CA ARG A 164 21.78 6.09 11.95
C ARG A 164 22.64 4.85 12.10
N GLY A 165 23.56 4.67 11.16
CA GLY A 165 24.51 3.55 11.14
C GLY A 165 23.92 2.20 10.74
N LYS A 166 22.60 2.10 10.55
CA LYS A 166 21.99 0.87 10.02
C LYS A 166 22.26 0.72 8.53
N SER A 167 22.33 -0.53 8.09
CA SER A 167 22.43 -0.87 6.67
C SER A 167 21.05 -1.15 6.09
N VAL A 168 20.77 -0.59 4.91
CA VAL A 168 19.54 -0.82 4.15
C VAL A 168 19.83 -1.26 2.73
N CYS A 169 19.17 -2.33 2.30
CA CYS A 169 19.23 -2.80 0.92
C CYS A 169 17.86 -2.67 0.27
N PHE A 170 17.79 -1.86 -0.78
CA PHE A 170 16.64 -1.80 -1.66
C PHE A 170 16.86 -2.73 -2.85
N ILE A 171 15.98 -3.73 -2.97
CA ILE A 171 15.97 -4.66 -4.09
C ILE A 171 14.64 -4.52 -4.84
N GLY A 172 14.69 -4.39 -6.17
CA GLY A 172 13.46 -4.15 -6.91
C GLY A 172 13.67 -3.97 -8.40
N ASP A 173 12.68 -3.36 -9.00
CA ASP A 173 12.62 -3.02 -10.42
C ASP A 173 13.14 -1.61 -10.72
N SER A 174 12.55 -0.95 -11.70
CA SER A 174 12.90 0.41 -12.09
C SER A 174 12.54 1.47 -11.03
N TYR A 175 11.66 1.18 -10.09
CA TYR A 175 11.40 2.07 -8.96
C TYR A 175 12.61 2.21 -8.03
N VAL A 176 13.45 1.17 -7.96
CA VAL A 176 14.71 1.18 -7.21
C VAL A 176 15.87 1.66 -8.09
N ALA A 177 15.90 1.28 -9.38
CA ALA A 177 16.97 1.65 -10.32
C ALA A 177 16.83 3.08 -10.89
N ASN A 178 15.71 3.74 -10.71
CA ASN A 178 15.35 5.09 -11.17
C ASN A 178 15.31 5.27 -12.71
N HIS A 179 15.12 4.21 -13.47
CA HIS A 179 14.86 4.20 -14.92
C HIS A 179 15.74 5.17 -15.75
N GLY A 180 17.04 5.18 -15.50
CA GLY A 180 17.98 6.02 -16.27
C GLY A 180 18.20 7.43 -15.72
N CYS A 181 17.48 7.82 -14.66
CA CYS A 181 17.83 8.98 -13.84
C CYS A 181 18.79 8.58 -12.70
N PRO A 182 19.51 9.55 -12.10
CA PRO A 182 20.41 9.26 -11.00
C PRO A 182 19.69 8.63 -9.80
N VAL A 183 20.24 7.54 -9.25
CA VAL A 183 19.70 6.90 -8.05
C VAL A 183 19.70 7.85 -6.84
N SER A 184 20.63 8.79 -6.78
CA SER A 184 20.69 9.83 -5.74
C SER A 184 19.47 10.75 -5.69
N GLU A 185 18.64 10.76 -6.72
CA GLU A 185 17.38 11.51 -6.75
C GLU A 185 16.22 10.75 -6.11
N THR A 186 16.36 9.43 -5.89
CA THR A 186 15.29 8.62 -5.30
C THR A 186 15.07 8.92 -3.84
N TRP A 187 13.82 8.83 -3.39
CA TRP A 187 13.45 9.02 -1.99
C TRP A 187 14.26 8.12 -1.04
N HIS A 188 14.45 6.88 -1.42
CA HIS A 188 15.14 5.90 -0.58
C HIS A 188 16.64 6.14 -0.47
N CYS A 189 17.30 6.65 -1.52
CA CYS A 189 18.71 7.06 -1.44
C CYS A 189 18.86 8.30 -0.57
N LYS A 190 18.04 9.34 -0.80
CA LYS A 190 18.05 10.58 -0.01
C LYS A 190 17.79 10.31 1.47
N VAL A 191 16.76 9.52 1.81
CA VAL A 191 16.48 9.15 3.20
C VAL A 191 17.67 8.42 3.83
N ALA A 192 18.31 7.49 3.10
CA ALA A 192 19.47 6.80 3.63
C ALA A 192 20.66 7.73 3.88
N GLU A 193 20.95 8.64 2.96
CA GLU A 193 22.03 9.63 3.08
C GLU A 193 21.77 10.60 4.24
N GLU A 194 20.59 11.20 4.33
CA GLU A 194 20.21 12.15 5.38
C GLU A 194 20.26 11.56 6.80
N ASN A 195 20.01 10.26 6.91
CA ASN A 195 20.01 9.55 8.19
C ASN A 195 21.29 8.76 8.46
N GLY A 196 22.35 8.92 7.64
CA GLY A 196 23.65 8.28 7.84
C GLY A 196 23.59 6.75 7.80
N MET A 197 22.72 6.18 6.93
CA MET A 197 22.60 4.75 6.72
C MET A 197 23.62 4.24 5.71
N LYS A 198 24.02 2.97 5.82
CA LYS A 198 24.77 2.27 4.77
C LYS A 198 23.78 1.79 3.71
N TYR A 199 23.85 2.36 2.53
CA TYR A 199 22.87 2.17 1.46
C TYR A 199 23.35 1.18 0.40
N TYR A 200 22.50 0.20 0.07
CA TYR A 200 22.71 -0.74 -1.04
C TYR A 200 21.53 -0.67 -2.02
N ASN A 201 21.83 -0.56 -3.30
CA ASN A 201 20.84 -0.54 -4.38
C ASN A 201 21.00 -1.76 -5.27
N LEU A 202 20.00 -2.61 -5.30
CA LEU A 202 19.88 -3.78 -6.17
C LEU A 202 18.67 -3.65 -7.11
N GLY A 203 18.38 -2.43 -7.58
CA GLY A 203 17.37 -2.15 -8.59
C GLY A 203 17.79 -2.61 -9.99
N ARG A 204 16.83 -3.09 -10.77
CA ARG A 204 17.02 -3.43 -12.19
C ARG A 204 15.82 -3.01 -13.01
N ASN A 205 16.03 -2.18 -14.02
CA ASN A 205 14.95 -1.73 -14.91
C ASN A 205 14.23 -2.92 -15.54
N GLY A 206 12.90 -2.88 -15.56
CA GLY A 206 12.06 -3.91 -16.14
C GLY A 206 12.05 -5.25 -15.40
N ASN A 207 12.68 -5.35 -14.21
CA ASN A 207 12.73 -6.60 -13.45
C ASN A 207 11.37 -6.94 -12.84
N SER A 208 11.10 -8.22 -12.64
CA SER A 208 9.92 -8.71 -11.92
C SER A 208 10.30 -9.34 -10.59
N ALA A 209 9.33 -9.52 -9.71
CA ALA A 209 9.53 -10.23 -8.46
C ALA A 209 9.68 -11.74 -8.69
N VAL A 210 8.85 -12.32 -9.57
CA VAL A 210 8.71 -13.76 -9.72
C VAL A 210 8.96 -14.27 -11.14
N PHE A 211 8.51 -13.52 -12.15
CA PHE A 211 8.51 -14.02 -13.53
C PHE A 211 9.84 -13.78 -14.22
N GLU A 212 10.30 -14.76 -14.99
CA GLU A 212 11.37 -14.55 -15.94
C GLU A 212 10.86 -13.72 -17.12
N ARG A 213 11.70 -12.78 -17.54
CA ARG A 213 11.49 -11.91 -18.69
C ARG A 213 12.68 -12.04 -19.64
N ASP A 214 12.67 -11.27 -20.72
CA ASP A 214 13.81 -11.23 -21.63
C ASP A 214 15.13 -10.97 -20.87
N SER A 215 16.20 -11.55 -21.35
CA SER A 215 17.51 -11.52 -20.68
C SER A 215 18.04 -10.13 -20.35
N ILE A 216 17.58 -9.11 -21.08
CA ILE A 216 17.92 -7.69 -20.82
C ILE A 216 17.42 -7.19 -19.46
N TYR A 217 16.36 -7.79 -18.92
CA TYR A 217 15.79 -7.44 -17.61
C TYR A 217 16.41 -8.24 -16.46
N GLY A 218 17.24 -9.21 -16.76
CA GLY A 218 17.93 -10.08 -15.80
C GLY A 218 16.99 -11.06 -15.08
N GLN A 219 17.57 -11.81 -14.15
CA GLN A 219 16.83 -12.75 -13.32
C GLN A 219 15.84 -12.02 -12.40
N PRO A 220 14.63 -12.60 -12.16
CA PRO A 220 13.67 -12.05 -11.21
C PRO A 220 14.25 -12.01 -9.80
N ILE A 221 13.64 -11.22 -8.91
CA ILE A 221 14.11 -11.08 -7.52
C ILE A 221 14.17 -12.45 -6.83
N LEU A 222 13.19 -13.32 -7.07
CA LEU A 222 13.16 -14.69 -6.55
C LEU A 222 14.43 -15.52 -6.83
N GLN A 223 15.16 -15.21 -7.92
CA GLN A 223 16.37 -15.93 -8.29
C GLN A 223 17.67 -15.20 -7.91
N ARG A 224 17.58 -13.90 -7.56
CA ARG A 224 18.75 -13.07 -7.26
C ARG A 224 18.78 -12.46 -5.86
N TYR A 225 17.82 -12.79 -4.99
CA TYR A 225 17.77 -12.25 -3.63
C TYR A 225 19.05 -12.55 -2.82
N SER A 226 19.77 -13.63 -3.11
CA SER A 226 21.05 -13.97 -2.50
C SER A 226 22.18 -12.97 -2.81
N SER A 227 21.97 -12.01 -3.71
CA SER A 227 22.90 -10.90 -3.94
C SER A 227 22.81 -9.80 -2.88
N ILE A 228 21.84 -9.85 -1.98
CA ILE A 228 21.73 -8.92 -0.85
C ILE A 228 22.94 -9.13 0.08
N PRO A 229 23.62 -8.04 0.50
CA PRO A 229 24.72 -8.17 1.44
C PRO A 229 24.29 -8.78 2.79
N THR A 230 25.10 -9.67 3.33
CA THR A 230 24.76 -10.44 4.55
C THR A 230 24.71 -9.60 5.84
N ASP A 231 25.28 -8.39 5.79
CA ASP A 231 25.29 -7.42 6.89
C ASP A 231 24.12 -6.40 6.83
N THR A 232 23.07 -6.72 6.07
CA THR A 232 21.93 -5.83 5.87
C THR A 232 20.98 -5.89 7.06
N ASP A 233 20.72 -4.75 7.71
CA ASP A 233 19.72 -4.63 8.80
C ASP A 233 18.29 -4.58 8.25
N LEU A 234 18.07 -3.79 7.19
CA LEU A 234 16.76 -3.58 6.58
C LEU A 234 16.78 -4.02 5.10
N ILE A 235 15.91 -4.94 4.73
CA ILE A 235 15.70 -5.36 3.35
C ILE A 235 14.34 -4.81 2.90
N VAL A 236 14.36 -3.92 1.91
CA VAL A 236 13.13 -3.33 1.36
C VAL A 236 12.98 -3.75 -0.11
N ILE A 237 11.89 -4.45 -0.38
CA ILE A 237 11.53 -4.87 -1.73
C ILE A 237 10.57 -3.83 -2.32
N ILE A 238 10.91 -3.28 -3.50
CA ILE A 238 10.00 -2.41 -4.26
C ILE A 238 9.79 -3.06 -5.61
N ALA A 239 8.71 -3.80 -5.77
CA ALA A 239 8.42 -4.57 -6.98
C ALA A 239 6.92 -4.91 -7.10
N GLY A 240 6.55 -5.35 -8.29
CA GLY A 240 5.19 -5.76 -8.64
C GLY A 240 4.63 -5.04 -9.87
N HIS A 241 5.22 -3.90 -10.26
CA HIS A 241 4.78 -3.17 -11.44
C HIS A 241 4.87 -4.03 -12.71
N ASN A 242 6.02 -4.65 -12.94
CA ASN A 242 6.21 -5.51 -14.10
C ASN A 242 5.48 -6.84 -13.99
N ASP A 243 5.31 -7.36 -12.78
CA ASP A 243 4.50 -8.55 -12.52
C ASP A 243 3.03 -8.30 -12.88
N ALA A 244 2.49 -7.12 -12.61
CA ALA A 244 1.11 -6.75 -12.94
C ALA A 244 0.81 -6.85 -14.45
N TYR A 245 1.73 -6.40 -15.31
CA TYR A 245 1.59 -6.55 -16.76
C TYR A 245 1.70 -7.99 -17.25
N ILE A 246 2.39 -8.86 -16.49
CA ILE A 246 2.53 -10.28 -16.84
C ILE A 246 1.32 -11.07 -16.36
N VAL A 247 0.87 -10.81 -15.15
CA VAL A 247 -0.23 -11.52 -14.49
C VAL A 247 -1.54 -11.28 -15.20
N ASP A 248 -1.84 -10.02 -15.50
CA ASP A 248 -3.06 -9.60 -16.13
C ASP A 248 -4.29 -10.20 -15.39
N GLU A 249 -5.33 -10.66 -16.09
CA GLU A 249 -6.49 -11.37 -15.51
C GLU A 249 -6.29 -12.90 -15.43
N ASN A 250 -5.11 -13.41 -15.75
CA ASN A 250 -4.83 -14.84 -15.83
C ASN A 250 -4.66 -15.48 -14.44
N LEU A 251 -5.63 -16.29 -14.03
CA LEU A 251 -5.64 -16.95 -12.71
C LEU A 251 -4.43 -17.86 -12.46
N GLU A 252 -3.94 -18.58 -13.48
CA GLU A 252 -2.76 -19.43 -13.34
C GLU A 252 -1.50 -18.59 -13.05
N LYS A 253 -1.37 -17.45 -13.73
CA LYS A 253 -0.27 -16.51 -13.46
C LYS A 253 -0.40 -15.84 -12.08
N GLN A 254 -1.64 -15.55 -11.63
CA GLN A 254 -1.89 -15.05 -10.27
C GLN A 254 -1.44 -16.06 -9.22
N ASP A 255 -1.76 -17.33 -9.40
CA ASP A 255 -1.33 -18.41 -8.49
C ASP A 255 0.19 -18.59 -8.53
N LYS A 256 0.81 -18.51 -9.69
CA LYS A 256 2.27 -18.54 -9.82
C LYS A 256 2.92 -17.36 -9.11
N LEU A 257 2.34 -16.17 -9.22
CA LEU A 257 2.81 -14.99 -8.47
C LEU A 257 2.74 -15.23 -6.97
N ARG A 258 1.58 -15.68 -6.46
CA ARG A 258 1.35 -15.97 -5.03
C ARG A 258 2.39 -16.96 -4.49
N GLN A 259 2.58 -18.08 -5.17
CA GLN A 259 3.54 -19.11 -4.79
C GLN A 259 4.98 -18.60 -4.84
N GLY A 260 5.32 -17.82 -5.86
CA GLY A 260 6.66 -17.26 -6.04
C GLY A 260 7.02 -16.23 -4.96
N LEU A 261 6.07 -15.35 -4.60
CA LEU A 261 6.25 -14.37 -3.53
C LEU A 261 6.37 -15.05 -2.16
N ASP A 262 5.53 -16.04 -1.87
CA ASP A 262 5.61 -16.81 -0.62
C ASP A 262 6.97 -17.50 -0.49
N ARG A 263 7.45 -18.14 -1.56
CA ARG A 263 8.78 -18.72 -1.60
C ARG A 263 9.88 -17.68 -1.40
N LEU A 264 9.81 -16.53 -2.05
CA LEU A 264 10.78 -15.46 -1.92
C LEU A 264 10.89 -15.00 -0.47
N LEU A 265 9.75 -14.70 0.18
CA LEU A 265 9.74 -14.21 1.56
C LEU A 265 10.26 -15.26 2.56
N LYS A 266 9.91 -16.54 2.37
CA LYS A 266 10.44 -17.64 3.19
C LYS A 266 11.95 -17.80 3.01
N CYS A 267 12.45 -17.69 1.77
CA CYS A 267 13.90 -17.74 1.51
C CYS A 267 14.64 -16.56 2.15
N LEU A 268 14.12 -15.34 2.02
CA LEU A 268 14.69 -14.15 2.66
C LEU A 268 14.76 -14.29 4.17
N LYS A 269 13.68 -14.70 4.84
CA LYS A 269 13.67 -14.90 6.28
C LYS A 269 14.65 -15.98 6.75
N LYS A 270 14.84 -17.01 5.94
CA LYS A 270 15.81 -18.07 6.23
C LYS A 270 17.26 -17.61 6.08
N GLU A 271 17.55 -16.86 5.02
CA GLU A 271 18.92 -16.44 4.67
C GLU A 271 19.35 -15.20 5.46
N TYR A 272 18.39 -14.33 5.79
CA TYR A 272 18.62 -13.06 6.50
C TYR A 272 17.79 -13.01 7.82
N PRO A 273 18.04 -13.92 8.78
CA PRO A 273 17.17 -14.08 9.97
C PRO A 273 17.22 -12.90 10.94
N LYS A 274 18.21 -12.00 10.80
CA LYS A 274 18.36 -10.79 11.61
C LYS A 274 17.83 -9.54 10.93
N SER A 275 17.61 -9.60 9.62
CA SER A 275 17.14 -8.44 8.84
C SER A 275 15.65 -8.27 9.01
N LYS A 276 15.21 -7.02 9.15
CA LYS A 276 13.79 -6.66 9.01
C LYS A 276 13.45 -6.54 7.54
N ILE A 277 12.34 -7.12 7.14
CA ILE A 277 11.94 -7.18 5.73
C ILE A 277 10.66 -6.37 5.56
N GLY A 278 10.67 -5.45 4.59
CA GLY A 278 9.50 -4.68 4.20
C GLY A 278 9.26 -4.74 2.69
N TRP A 279 8.02 -4.55 2.31
CA TRP A 279 7.60 -4.47 0.91
C TRP A 279 6.91 -3.15 0.62
N VAL A 280 7.33 -2.44 -0.41
CA VAL A 280 6.63 -1.27 -0.95
C VAL A 280 5.91 -1.70 -2.22
N THR A 281 4.59 -1.53 -2.27
CA THR A 281 3.80 -1.86 -3.47
C THR A 281 4.08 -0.88 -4.60
N PRO A 282 3.84 -1.24 -5.88
CA PRO A 282 3.79 -0.25 -6.96
C PRO A 282 2.60 0.70 -6.79
N TRP A 283 2.61 1.81 -7.54
CA TRP A 283 1.43 2.68 -7.69
C TRP A 283 0.28 1.92 -8.34
N ASN A 284 -0.95 2.32 -8.06
CA ASN A 284 -2.13 1.72 -8.71
C ASN A 284 -2.32 2.33 -10.10
N VAL A 285 -1.70 1.75 -11.10
CA VAL A 285 -1.90 2.10 -12.51
C VAL A 285 -3.25 1.53 -12.98
N ALA A 286 -4.01 2.30 -13.77
CA ALA A 286 -5.27 1.84 -14.36
C ALA A 286 -5.00 0.81 -15.49
N TYR A 287 -4.59 -0.40 -15.09
CA TYR A 287 -4.35 -1.55 -15.93
C TYR A 287 -4.82 -2.82 -15.20
N GLU A 288 -5.35 -3.79 -15.93
CA GLU A 288 -6.11 -4.95 -15.41
C GLU A 288 -5.35 -5.78 -14.36
N GLY A 289 -4.07 -5.98 -14.55
CA GLY A 289 -3.26 -6.80 -13.63
C GLY A 289 -2.91 -6.14 -12.28
N PHE A 290 -3.06 -4.82 -12.13
CA PHE A 290 -2.63 -4.13 -10.90
C PHE A 290 -3.48 -4.49 -9.67
N PRO A 291 -4.82 -4.48 -9.72
CA PRO A 291 -5.63 -4.82 -8.55
C PRO A 291 -5.32 -6.22 -8.02
N ALA A 292 -5.21 -7.21 -8.90
CA ALA A 292 -4.87 -8.58 -8.52
C ALA A 292 -3.46 -8.68 -7.93
N THR A 293 -2.47 -8.07 -8.58
CA THR A 293 -1.07 -8.09 -8.11
C THR A 293 -0.91 -7.41 -6.77
N LEU A 294 -1.51 -6.23 -6.56
CA LEU A 294 -1.51 -5.51 -5.28
C LEU A 294 -2.16 -6.34 -4.17
N GLY A 295 -3.30 -6.98 -4.47
CA GLY A 295 -3.99 -7.86 -3.53
C GLY A 295 -3.13 -9.06 -3.12
N ILE A 296 -2.49 -9.72 -4.09
CA ILE A 296 -1.61 -10.87 -3.84
C ILE A 296 -0.38 -10.47 -3.02
N ILE A 297 0.27 -9.35 -3.33
CA ILE A 297 1.43 -8.86 -2.56
C ILE A 297 1.03 -8.65 -1.10
N LYS A 298 -0.06 -7.92 -0.85
CA LYS A 298 -0.53 -7.63 0.51
C LYS A 298 -0.91 -8.91 1.27
N GLU A 299 -1.62 -9.82 0.61
CA GLU A 299 -2.00 -11.10 1.20
C GLU A 299 -0.78 -11.93 1.61
N VAL A 300 0.17 -12.13 0.69
CA VAL A 300 1.35 -12.97 0.94
C VAL A 300 2.29 -12.34 1.97
N CYS A 301 2.48 -11.04 1.94
CA CYS A 301 3.25 -10.33 2.96
C CYS A 301 2.62 -10.50 4.34
N ARG A 302 1.31 -10.31 4.47
CA ARG A 302 0.58 -10.53 5.73
C ARG A 302 0.73 -11.97 6.24
N GLN A 303 0.58 -12.97 5.37
CA GLN A 303 0.73 -14.40 5.73
C GLN A 303 2.14 -14.72 6.22
N ASN A 304 3.14 -14.03 5.71
CA ASN A 304 4.53 -14.20 6.10
C ASN A 304 4.99 -13.21 7.19
N GLY A 305 4.12 -12.37 7.76
CA GLY A 305 4.49 -11.36 8.75
C GLY A 305 5.58 -10.42 8.21
N VAL A 306 5.38 -9.88 7.01
CA VAL A 306 6.24 -8.87 6.38
C VAL A 306 5.46 -7.57 6.29
N ALA A 307 6.05 -6.49 6.78
CA ALA A 307 5.45 -5.17 6.74
C ALA A 307 5.26 -4.71 5.29
N VAL A 308 4.11 -4.09 4.99
CA VAL A 308 3.78 -3.56 3.66
C VAL A 308 3.56 -2.06 3.74
N LEU A 309 4.31 -1.30 2.95
CA LEU A 309 4.00 0.08 2.66
C LEU A 309 3.14 0.13 1.38
N ASP A 310 1.84 0.35 1.54
CA ASP A 310 0.89 0.35 0.42
C ASP A 310 0.97 1.69 -0.34
N ALA A 311 1.87 1.76 -1.32
CA ALA A 311 2.07 2.96 -2.12
C ALA A 311 0.84 3.31 -2.98
N ALA A 312 0.06 2.30 -3.37
CA ALA A 312 -1.16 2.50 -4.11
C ALA A 312 -2.22 3.30 -3.33
N LEU A 313 -2.24 3.14 -2.00
CA LEU A 313 -3.21 3.82 -1.13
C LEU A 313 -2.65 5.03 -0.38
N THR A 314 -1.38 4.99 0.03
CA THR A 314 -0.87 5.92 1.06
C THR A 314 0.17 6.91 0.58
N SER A 315 0.74 6.72 -0.62
CA SER A 315 1.80 7.61 -1.14
C SER A 315 1.30 8.98 -1.60
N GLY A 316 0.03 9.09 -1.96
CA GLY A 316 -0.52 10.28 -2.64
C GLY A 316 0.00 10.46 -4.08
N ILE A 317 0.54 9.38 -4.69
CA ILE A 317 0.98 9.35 -6.08
C ILE A 317 -0.19 8.91 -6.97
N ASN A 318 -0.54 9.74 -7.96
CA ASN A 318 -1.61 9.43 -8.91
C ASN A 318 -1.05 9.21 -10.33
N PRO A 319 -0.74 7.96 -10.72
CA PRO A 319 -0.21 7.64 -12.03
C PRO A 319 -1.25 7.78 -13.16
N ASN A 320 -2.54 7.93 -12.83
CA ASN A 320 -3.62 7.94 -13.80
C ASN A 320 -4.03 9.37 -14.23
N ASP A 321 -3.56 10.38 -13.51
CA ASP A 321 -3.78 11.80 -13.83
C ASP A 321 -2.60 12.36 -14.66
N SER A 322 -2.90 12.84 -15.88
CA SER A 322 -1.86 13.38 -16.78
C SER A 322 -1.23 14.68 -16.27
N ALA A 323 -2.00 15.52 -15.57
CA ALA A 323 -1.46 16.75 -14.96
C ALA A 323 -0.54 16.43 -13.80
N PHE A 324 -0.90 15.44 -12.98
CA PHE A 324 -0.04 14.93 -11.91
C PHE A 324 1.26 14.35 -12.48
N ARG A 325 1.17 13.53 -13.54
CA ARG A 325 2.36 12.97 -14.18
C ARG A 325 3.29 14.04 -14.74
N ALA A 326 2.72 15.08 -15.37
CA ALA A 326 3.53 16.20 -15.89
C ALA A 326 4.38 16.91 -14.83
N CYS A 327 3.93 16.90 -13.57
CA CYS A 327 4.65 17.52 -12.45
C CYS A 327 5.63 16.57 -11.75
N TYR A 328 5.26 15.31 -11.56
CA TYR A 328 5.92 14.41 -10.62
C TYR A 328 6.53 13.15 -11.24
N PHE A 329 6.30 12.87 -12.51
CA PHE A 329 6.88 11.74 -13.23
C PHE A 329 7.96 12.21 -14.21
N GLN A 330 8.78 11.29 -14.70
CA GLN A 330 9.86 11.60 -15.66
C GLN A 330 9.33 12.16 -16.98
N SER A 331 8.07 11.85 -17.33
CA SER A 331 7.31 12.51 -18.40
C SER A 331 5.81 12.40 -18.16
N SER A 332 5.01 13.19 -18.84
CA SER A 332 3.53 13.11 -18.77
C SER A 332 2.97 11.80 -19.34
N ALA A 333 3.75 11.08 -20.16
CA ALA A 333 3.38 9.77 -20.69
C ALA A 333 3.81 8.61 -19.78
N ASP A 334 4.71 8.84 -18.83
CA ASP A 334 5.21 7.86 -17.88
C ASP A 334 4.22 7.71 -16.73
N ASN A 335 3.84 6.48 -16.40
CA ASN A 335 2.96 6.18 -15.28
C ASN A 335 3.64 5.36 -14.17
N ALA A 336 4.97 5.16 -14.28
CA ALA A 336 5.76 4.35 -13.38
C ALA A 336 6.82 5.16 -12.63
N HIS A 337 7.59 6.00 -13.31
CA HIS A 337 8.84 6.54 -12.79
C HIS A 337 8.70 8.00 -12.37
N LEU A 338 8.92 8.25 -11.08
CA LEU A 338 8.93 9.60 -10.54
C LEU A 338 10.18 10.37 -11.00
N ASN A 339 10.03 11.68 -11.17
CA ASN A 339 11.16 12.61 -11.27
C ASN A 339 11.66 13.01 -9.85
N ALA A 340 12.70 13.83 -9.78
CA ALA A 340 13.28 14.25 -8.50
C ALA A 340 12.25 14.89 -7.55
N VAL A 341 11.33 15.71 -8.07
CA VAL A 341 10.27 16.37 -7.28
C VAL A 341 9.24 15.35 -6.76
N GLY A 342 8.90 14.36 -7.58
CA GLY A 342 8.02 13.28 -7.19
C GLY A 342 8.63 12.42 -6.08
N HIS A 343 9.94 12.16 -6.15
CA HIS A 343 10.66 11.46 -5.08
C HIS A 343 10.72 12.28 -3.78
N GLU A 344 10.97 13.58 -3.85
CA GLU A 344 10.96 14.45 -2.65
C GLU A 344 9.61 14.44 -1.95
N ARG A 345 8.53 14.45 -2.71
CA ARG A 345 7.15 14.42 -2.17
C ARG A 345 6.88 13.24 -1.23
N ILE A 346 7.53 12.11 -1.43
CA ILE A 346 7.31 10.88 -0.67
C ILE A 346 8.46 10.51 0.27
N MET A 347 9.41 11.41 0.52
CA MET A 347 10.54 11.13 1.40
C MET A 347 10.12 10.83 2.83
N ASP A 348 9.29 11.70 3.44
CA ASP A 348 8.79 11.52 4.80
C ASP A 348 7.95 10.24 4.94
N TRP A 349 7.12 9.96 3.93
CA TRP A 349 6.32 8.74 3.87
C TRP A 349 7.20 7.48 3.86
N GLY A 350 8.26 7.48 3.06
CA GLY A 350 9.22 6.39 3.00
C GLY A 350 10.10 6.29 4.26
N LYS A 351 10.53 7.43 4.83
CA LYS A 351 11.29 7.48 6.09
C LYS A 351 10.50 6.87 7.25
N GLN A 352 9.21 7.22 7.39
CA GLN A 352 8.33 6.64 8.42
C GLN A 352 8.26 5.12 8.33
N PHE A 353 8.24 4.56 7.12
CA PHE A 353 8.25 3.11 6.94
C PHE A 353 9.57 2.48 7.41
N LEU A 354 10.72 3.06 7.06
CA LEU A 354 12.01 2.55 7.55
C LEU A 354 12.12 2.61 9.07
N VAL A 355 11.62 3.68 9.68
CA VAL A 355 11.54 3.81 11.14
C VAL A 355 10.65 2.73 11.74
N SER A 356 9.47 2.47 11.17
CA SER A 356 8.57 1.42 11.67
C SER A 356 9.22 0.03 11.63
N LEU A 357 9.97 -0.28 10.56
CA LEU A 357 10.73 -1.54 10.47
C LEU A 357 11.81 -1.67 11.57
N CYS A 358 12.39 -0.57 12.02
CA CYS A 358 13.36 -0.59 13.12
C CYS A 358 12.71 -0.80 14.49
N CYS A 359 11.42 -0.51 14.61
CA CYS A 359 10.67 -0.65 15.88
C CYS A 359 10.07 -2.05 16.07
N GLU A 360 10.05 -2.88 15.01
CA GLU A 360 9.62 -4.29 15.08
C GLU A 360 10.72 -5.13 15.81
#